data_12f46782f60a9604db0d08683a516dbf
#
_entry.id   12f46782f60a9604db0d08683a516dbf
#
_cell.length_a   1.000
_cell.length_b   1.000
_cell.length_c   1.000
_cell.angle_alpha   90.00
_cell.angle_beta   90.00
_cell.angle_gamma   90.00
#
_symmetry.space_group_name_H-M   'P 1'
#
loop_
_entity.id
_entity.type
_entity.pdbx_description
1 polymer ?
#
loop_
_entity_poly.entity_id
_entity_poly.type
_entity_poly.pdbx_seq_one_letter_code
_entity_poly.pdbx_strand_id
1 'polypeptide(L)'
;MLAVTNIPYPSWLNPADNTWQLVAATLVGLMSLPGLAVLYGGLVRKKWIVNTMLMVFVGFSATLVVWMLWGYNLAFGPQSHFGPTGSFWSGFIGHFTPLSTAGAEQGQAVSGANTLIPFHFPTATLAYFQFVFAAITPLLFLGALVGRLKFKAWLLIVPLWITLVYCVNAALLWGGGFFAQKGAVDYSGGYVIHLSAGVAAFVGAAIIGPRRWQDRENAFPSNLMMVAVGAGILWLGWNGFNGGDPFYAGADAASAVLNTNVATAVGVLTWLLMDMFFSRQKKPTFLGAINGMLCGLVAITPSAGWVNGTGAIFVGLIAATIVWFAWNYLSRIRPFSKVDDAMGVVYTHGIAGLVGGLLVGILADPGMVQYGVAGRHFKGAGSFSVGGWFYTHSFHQLWEQFLAALWIIGWTAVGTTIVFTLVKFLLGGLRESDEVLSLGDVAIHEEEAFPEPTFGEPLMTPSHIHPDNV
;
A
#
# COMPACT_ATOMS: atom_id res chain seq x y z
N MET A 1 -47.52 -21.84 -3.55
CA MET A 1 -46.06 -21.77 -3.73
C MET A 1 -45.76 -20.64 -4.69
N LEU A 2 -45.30 -19.52 -4.22
CA LEU A 2 -44.74 -18.49 -5.09
C LEU A 2 -43.45 -19.09 -5.71
N ALA A 3 -43.42 -19.24 -7.02
CA ALA A 3 -42.23 -19.60 -7.72
C ALA A 3 -41.17 -18.59 -7.37
N VAL A 4 -40.14 -19.00 -6.67
CA VAL A 4 -38.91 -18.20 -6.52
C VAL A 4 -38.39 -18.03 -7.92
N THR A 5 -38.69 -16.90 -8.56
CA THR A 5 -38.06 -16.53 -9.81
C THR A 5 -36.57 -16.42 -9.50
N ASN A 6 -35.78 -17.41 -9.89
CA ASN A 6 -34.34 -17.30 -9.92
C ASN A 6 -34.03 -16.05 -10.74
N ILE A 7 -33.53 -15.00 -10.08
CA ILE A 7 -33.03 -13.84 -10.79
C ILE A 7 -31.84 -14.33 -11.63
N PRO A 8 -31.94 -14.37 -12.96
CA PRO A 8 -30.86 -14.86 -13.79
C PRO A 8 -29.71 -13.86 -13.68
N TYR A 9 -28.58 -14.29 -13.14
CA TYR A 9 -27.33 -13.54 -13.24
C TYR A 9 -26.50 -14.05 -14.42
N PRO A 10 -25.55 -13.27 -14.93
CA PRO A 10 -24.74 -13.63 -16.08
C PRO A 10 -24.03 -14.97 -15.89
N SER A 11 -23.96 -15.79 -16.93
CA SER A 11 -23.35 -17.14 -16.87
C SER A 11 -21.86 -17.13 -16.51
N TRP A 12 -21.18 -16.00 -16.71
CA TRP A 12 -19.77 -15.82 -16.35
C TRP A 12 -19.58 -15.51 -14.86
N LEU A 13 -20.62 -15.11 -14.12
CA LEU A 13 -20.52 -14.72 -12.71
C LEU A 13 -20.42 -15.97 -11.83
N ASN A 14 -19.36 -16.06 -11.02
CA ASN A 14 -19.25 -17.01 -9.93
C ASN A 14 -19.50 -16.30 -8.60
N PRO A 15 -20.58 -16.63 -7.85
CA PRO A 15 -20.90 -15.96 -6.59
C PRO A 15 -19.81 -16.10 -5.52
N ALA A 16 -19.10 -17.24 -5.47
CA ALA A 16 -18.04 -17.44 -4.49
C ALA A 16 -16.84 -16.53 -4.76
N ASP A 17 -16.38 -16.45 -6.01
CA ASP A 17 -15.28 -15.57 -6.41
C ASP A 17 -15.63 -14.11 -6.19
N ASN A 18 -16.84 -13.69 -6.58
CA ASN A 18 -17.31 -12.33 -6.38
C ASN A 18 -17.43 -11.97 -4.89
N THR A 19 -17.98 -12.88 -4.08
CA THR A 19 -18.09 -12.65 -2.63
C THR A 19 -16.71 -12.56 -1.98
N TRP A 20 -15.81 -13.49 -2.32
CA TRP A 20 -14.45 -13.47 -1.79
C TRP A 20 -13.74 -12.16 -2.14
N GLN A 21 -13.84 -11.71 -3.39
CA GLN A 21 -13.19 -10.49 -3.85
C GLN A 21 -13.73 -9.24 -3.17
N LEU A 22 -15.05 -9.14 -2.95
CA LEU A 22 -15.67 -8.03 -2.20
C LEU A 22 -15.27 -8.05 -0.73
N VAL A 23 -15.21 -9.23 -0.10
CA VAL A 23 -14.74 -9.37 1.29
C VAL A 23 -13.26 -9.00 1.39
N ALA A 24 -12.42 -9.49 0.49
CA ALA A 24 -11.00 -9.16 0.44
C ALA A 24 -10.79 -7.66 0.29
N ALA A 25 -11.49 -7.00 -0.65
CA ALA A 25 -11.46 -5.54 -0.82
C ALA A 25 -11.88 -4.80 0.45
N THR A 26 -12.92 -5.28 1.12
CA THR A 26 -13.42 -4.67 2.37
C THR A 26 -12.41 -4.82 3.51
N LEU A 27 -11.71 -5.95 3.61
CA LEU A 27 -10.63 -6.16 4.58
C LEU A 27 -9.46 -5.20 4.32
N VAL A 28 -9.10 -4.97 3.06
CA VAL A 28 -8.07 -3.97 2.70
C VAL A 28 -8.56 -2.56 3.00
N GLY A 29 -9.83 -2.24 2.73
CA GLY A 29 -10.45 -0.97 3.12
C GLY A 29 -10.41 -0.75 4.63
N LEU A 30 -10.70 -1.79 5.41
CA LEU A 30 -10.66 -1.77 6.88
C LEU A 30 -9.23 -1.50 7.40
N MET A 31 -8.21 -2.13 6.83
CA MET A 31 -6.84 -1.84 7.24
C MET A 31 -6.37 -0.45 6.78
N SER A 32 -6.81 0.02 5.63
CA SER A 32 -6.38 1.29 5.02
C SER A 32 -7.00 2.51 5.67
N LEU A 33 -8.28 2.47 6.04
CA LEU A 33 -8.99 3.60 6.59
C LEU A 33 -8.94 3.60 8.13
N PRO A 34 -9.73 2.78 8.87
CA PRO A 34 -9.66 2.83 10.33
C PRO A 34 -8.33 2.26 10.88
N GLY A 35 -7.77 1.22 10.25
CA GLY A 35 -6.52 0.60 10.72
C GLY A 35 -5.35 1.60 10.76
N LEU A 36 -5.07 2.27 9.63
CA LEU A 36 -4.00 3.26 9.57
C LEU A 36 -4.32 4.53 10.37
N ALA A 37 -5.58 4.99 10.37
CA ALA A 37 -5.95 6.17 11.16
C ALA A 37 -5.66 5.96 12.65
N VAL A 38 -6.06 4.81 13.20
CA VAL A 38 -5.83 4.46 14.60
C VAL A 38 -4.35 4.21 14.89
N LEU A 39 -3.65 3.46 14.00
CA LEU A 39 -2.21 3.21 14.14
C LEU A 39 -1.42 4.53 14.15
N TYR A 40 -1.65 5.38 13.15
CA TYR A 40 -0.92 6.63 13.01
C TYR A 40 -1.28 7.62 14.11
N GLY A 41 -2.58 7.71 14.48
CA GLY A 41 -3.01 8.49 15.63
C GLY A 41 -2.31 8.10 16.92
N GLY A 42 -2.10 6.78 17.12
CA GLY A 42 -1.34 6.27 18.27
C GLY A 42 0.16 6.55 18.21
N LEU A 43 0.77 6.57 17.02
CA LEU A 43 2.20 6.78 16.82
C LEU A 43 2.64 8.24 16.88
N VAL A 44 1.80 9.19 16.42
CA VAL A 44 2.12 10.63 16.46
C VAL A 44 2.02 11.19 17.86
N ARG A 45 2.56 12.38 18.08
CA ARG A 45 2.36 13.13 19.33
C ARG A 45 0.89 13.55 19.48
N LYS A 46 0.41 13.70 20.73
CA LYS A 46 -0.98 14.06 21.09
C LYS A 46 -1.53 15.20 20.21
N LYS A 47 -0.76 16.25 20.02
CA LYS A 47 -1.14 17.44 19.22
C LYS A 47 -1.24 17.23 17.70
N TRP A 48 -1.02 16.02 17.18
CA TRP A 48 -1.07 15.70 15.76
C TRP A 48 -2.04 14.57 15.42
N ILE A 49 -2.84 14.11 16.38
CA ILE A 49 -3.72 12.95 16.21
C ILE A 49 -4.84 13.27 15.22
N VAL A 50 -5.57 14.39 15.44
CA VAL A 50 -6.73 14.78 14.61
C VAL A 50 -6.29 15.03 13.17
N ASN A 51 -5.28 15.87 12.96
CA ASN A 51 -4.78 16.17 11.62
C ASN A 51 -4.31 14.91 10.89
N THR A 52 -3.61 14.01 11.57
CA THR A 52 -3.11 12.78 10.96
C THR A 52 -4.26 11.84 10.56
N MET A 53 -5.23 11.63 11.44
CA MET A 53 -6.40 10.80 11.16
C MET A 53 -7.23 11.40 10.02
N LEU A 54 -7.47 12.71 10.03
CA LEU A 54 -8.22 13.39 8.98
C LEU A 54 -7.49 13.31 7.63
N MET A 55 -6.16 13.41 7.59
CA MET A 55 -5.36 13.20 6.37
C MET A 55 -5.53 11.78 5.81
N VAL A 56 -5.67 10.75 6.67
CA VAL A 56 -5.98 9.38 6.22
C VAL A 56 -7.35 9.33 5.54
N PHE A 57 -8.40 9.86 6.19
CA PHE A 57 -9.76 9.89 5.62
C PHE A 57 -9.82 10.66 4.30
N VAL A 58 -9.19 11.80 4.24
CA VAL A 58 -9.14 12.65 3.04
C VAL A 58 -8.36 11.96 1.91
N GLY A 59 -7.22 11.36 2.21
CA GLY A 59 -6.41 10.66 1.21
C GLY A 59 -7.17 9.47 0.61
N PHE A 60 -7.86 8.69 1.44
CA PHE A 60 -8.70 7.59 1.00
C PHE A 60 -9.85 8.07 0.11
N SER A 61 -10.58 9.10 0.54
CA SER A 61 -11.72 9.67 -0.20
C SER A 61 -11.30 10.30 -1.52
N ALA A 62 -10.22 11.10 -1.52
CA ALA A 62 -9.70 11.74 -2.73
C ALA A 62 -9.24 10.70 -3.75
N THR A 63 -8.61 9.61 -3.30
CA THR A 63 -8.21 8.52 -4.18
C THR A 63 -9.41 7.84 -4.83
N LEU A 64 -10.52 7.60 -4.10
CA LEU A 64 -11.73 6.99 -4.67
C LEU A 64 -12.31 7.85 -5.79
N VAL A 65 -12.40 9.16 -5.58
CA VAL A 65 -12.92 10.08 -6.61
C VAL A 65 -12.03 10.06 -7.86
N VAL A 66 -10.71 10.17 -7.69
CA VAL A 66 -9.76 10.08 -8.81
C VAL A 66 -9.84 8.73 -9.50
N TRP A 67 -9.99 7.65 -8.73
CA TRP A 67 -10.09 6.29 -9.25
C TRP A 67 -11.28 6.10 -10.17
N MET A 68 -12.44 6.60 -9.79
CA MET A 68 -13.67 6.55 -10.61
C MET A 68 -13.59 7.47 -11.82
N LEU A 69 -12.98 8.65 -11.69
CA LEU A 69 -12.94 9.63 -12.80
C LEU A 69 -11.96 9.22 -13.91
N TRP A 70 -10.81 8.60 -13.57
CA TRP A 70 -9.80 8.18 -14.55
C TRP A 70 -8.81 7.13 -14.06
N GLY A 71 -8.55 7.02 -12.75
CA GLY A 71 -7.46 6.22 -12.20
C GLY A 71 -7.57 4.74 -12.55
N TYR A 72 -8.78 4.16 -12.46
CA TYR A 72 -8.99 2.76 -12.81
C TYR A 72 -8.63 2.48 -14.27
N ASN A 73 -9.16 3.27 -15.20
CA ASN A 73 -8.91 3.07 -16.63
C ASN A 73 -7.48 3.42 -17.05
N LEU A 74 -6.80 4.33 -16.32
CA LEU A 74 -5.37 4.57 -16.53
C LEU A 74 -4.51 3.36 -16.12
N ALA A 75 -4.87 2.65 -15.06
CA ALA A 75 -4.10 1.54 -14.52
C ALA A 75 -4.50 0.18 -15.10
N PHE A 76 -5.79 -0.07 -15.28
CA PHE A 76 -6.37 -1.39 -15.58
C PHE A 76 -7.35 -1.41 -16.75
N GLY A 77 -7.68 -0.25 -17.31
CA GLY A 77 -8.63 -0.17 -18.41
C GLY A 77 -8.15 -0.88 -19.66
N PRO A 78 -9.05 -1.07 -20.66
CA PRO A 78 -8.67 -1.62 -21.95
C PRO A 78 -7.55 -0.76 -22.51
N GLN A 79 -6.44 -1.40 -22.80
CA GLN A 79 -5.17 -0.72 -23.09
C GLN A 79 -5.30 0.23 -24.26
N SER A 80 -5.15 1.50 -23.98
CA SER A 80 -4.74 2.45 -25.01
C SER A 80 -3.24 2.29 -25.16
N HIS A 81 -2.88 1.90 -26.34
CA HIS A 81 -1.49 1.83 -26.71
C HIS A 81 -1.00 3.24 -27.02
N PHE A 82 -0.23 3.82 -26.13
CA PHE A 82 0.59 4.97 -26.48
C PHE A 82 1.73 4.45 -27.38
N GLY A 83 1.67 4.72 -28.68
CA GLY A 83 2.68 4.28 -29.65
C GLY A 83 2.40 2.92 -30.31
N PRO A 84 3.32 2.45 -31.18
CA PRO A 84 3.14 1.21 -31.94
C PRO A 84 3.00 -0.01 -31.04
N THR A 85 2.14 -0.95 -31.41
CA THR A 85 1.96 -2.23 -30.73
C THR A 85 3.30 -2.93 -30.54
N GLY A 86 3.63 -3.31 -29.30
CA GLY A 86 4.91 -3.96 -28.95
C GLY A 86 6.04 -3.01 -28.58
N SER A 87 5.87 -1.68 -28.69
CA SER A 87 6.84 -0.71 -28.18
C SER A 87 6.74 -0.57 -26.66
N PHE A 88 7.78 -0.01 -26.02
CA PHE A 88 7.76 0.33 -24.59
C PHE A 88 6.52 1.18 -24.22
N TRP A 89 6.15 2.13 -25.08
CA TRP A 89 5.03 3.04 -24.85
C TRP A 89 3.66 2.39 -24.99
N SER A 90 3.55 1.25 -25.69
CA SER A 90 2.29 0.51 -25.89
C SER A 90 1.88 -0.32 -24.67
N GLY A 91 2.12 0.05 -23.51
CA GLY A 91 1.77 -0.63 -22.27
C GLY A 91 2.17 0.23 -21.10
N PHE A 92 2.36 1.54 -21.34
CA PHE A 92 2.84 2.44 -20.33
C PHE A 92 1.71 2.94 -19.42
N ILE A 93 0.56 3.24 -20.00
CA ILE A 93 -0.60 3.77 -19.27
C ILE A 93 -1.88 3.52 -20.08
N GLY A 94 -3.01 3.36 -19.38
CA GLY A 94 -4.33 3.20 -19.99
C GLY A 94 -5.00 4.52 -20.42
N HIS A 95 -6.33 4.49 -20.63
CA HIS A 95 -7.11 5.64 -21.07
C HIS A 95 -7.50 6.59 -19.94
N PHE A 96 -7.46 7.88 -20.21
CA PHE A 96 -7.94 8.92 -19.30
C PHE A 96 -9.48 9.07 -19.45
N THR A 97 -10.21 8.07 -18.98
CA THR A 97 -11.68 8.01 -19.09
C THR A 97 -12.30 7.52 -17.77
N PRO A 98 -13.53 7.98 -17.45
CA PRO A 98 -14.18 7.56 -16.22
C PRO A 98 -14.74 6.13 -16.29
N LEU A 99 -14.79 5.48 -15.13
CA LEU A 99 -15.58 4.27 -14.92
C LEU A 99 -16.97 4.69 -14.39
N SER A 100 -17.90 5.02 -15.28
CA SER A 100 -19.14 5.71 -14.90
C SER A 100 -20.39 5.25 -15.64
N THR A 101 -20.33 4.18 -16.44
CA THR A 101 -21.52 3.65 -17.11
C THR A 101 -21.96 2.33 -16.49
N ALA A 102 -23.27 2.09 -16.41
CA ALA A 102 -23.82 0.85 -15.88
C ALA A 102 -23.24 -0.40 -16.58
N GLY A 103 -23.06 -0.36 -17.90
CA GLY A 103 -22.46 -1.44 -18.66
C GLY A 103 -20.97 -1.66 -18.35
N ALA A 104 -20.23 -0.57 -18.07
CA ALA A 104 -18.82 -0.67 -17.64
C ALA A 104 -18.70 -1.23 -16.23
N GLU A 105 -19.56 -0.84 -15.28
CA GLU A 105 -19.50 -1.29 -13.91
C GLU A 105 -20.00 -2.73 -13.73
N GLN A 106 -21.13 -3.08 -14.34
CA GLN A 106 -21.77 -4.39 -14.21
C GLN A 106 -21.29 -5.41 -15.24
N GLY A 107 -20.50 -4.99 -16.23
CA GLY A 107 -19.86 -5.88 -17.19
C GLY A 107 -18.82 -6.78 -16.53
N GLN A 108 -18.53 -7.92 -17.20
CA GLN A 108 -17.50 -8.85 -16.75
C GLN A 108 -16.15 -8.15 -16.68
N ALA A 109 -15.46 -8.29 -15.54
CA ALA A 109 -14.08 -7.80 -15.40
C ALA A 109 -13.13 -8.62 -16.29
N VAL A 110 -12.16 -7.92 -16.89
CA VAL A 110 -11.12 -8.55 -17.69
C VAL A 110 -9.75 -8.03 -17.27
N SER A 111 -8.74 -8.89 -17.32
CA SER A 111 -7.36 -8.48 -17.11
C SER A 111 -6.89 -7.61 -18.28
N GLY A 112 -6.17 -6.53 -18.01
CA GLY A 112 -5.58 -5.64 -19.01
C GLY A 112 -4.39 -6.21 -19.79
N ALA A 113 -4.01 -7.47 -19.58
CA ALA A 113 -2.96 -8.11 -20.34
C ALA A 113 -3.35 -8.30 -21.82
N ASN A 114 -2.38 -8.42 -22.73
CA ASN A 114 -2.59 -8.56 -24.18
C ASN A 114 -3.50 -9.71 -24.63
N THR A 115 -3.78 -10.65 -23.74
CA THR A 115 -4.88 -11.61 -23.82
C THR A 115 -5.83 -11.24 -22.70
N LEU A 116 -7.01 -10.75 -23.09
CA LEU A 116 -8.07 -10.45 -22.15
C LEU A 116 -8.49 -11.73 -21.42
N ILE A 117 -8.20 -11.83 -20.12
CA ILE A 117 -8.66 -12.93 -19.29
C ILE A 117 -9.91 -12.45 -18.58
N PRO A 118 -11.04 -13.08 -18.86
CA PRO A 118 -12.27 -12.76 -18.16
C PRO A 118 -12.22 -13.30 -16.72
N PHE A 119 -12.46 -12.42 -15.76
CA PHE A 119 -12.70 -12.81 -14.37
C PHE A 119 -14.16 -13.26 -14.19
N HIS A 120 -14.44 -13.93 -13.05
CA HIS A 120 -15.76 -14.43 -12.74
C HIS A 120 -16.59 -13.47 -11.87
N PHE A 121 -16.32 -12.18 -11.98
CA PHE A 121 -17.01 -11.12 -11.24
C PHE A 121 -17.07 -9.81 -12.06
N PRO A 122 -17.93 -8.84 -11.66
CA PRO A 122 -18.09 -7.57 -12.37
C PRO A 122 -16.86 -6.66 -12.29
N THR A 123 -16.73 -5.76 -13.25
CA THR A 123 -15.69 -4.72 -13.23
C THR A 123 -15.75 -3.84 -11.97
N ALA A 124 -16.96 -3.57 -11.44
CA ALA A 124 -17.10 -2.84 -10.18
C ALA A 124 -16.38 -3.52 -9.01
N THR A 125 -16.41 -4.86 -8.95
CA THR A 125 -15.69 -5.65 -7.95
C THR A 125 -14.18 -5.51 -8.10
N LEU A 126 -13.66 -5.62 -9.32
CA LEU A 126 -12.24 -5.39 -9.61
C LEU A 126 -11.82 -3.95 -9.30
N ALA A 127 -12.62 -2.99 -9.74
CA ALA A 127 -12.35 -1.58 -9.51
C ALA A 127 -12.29 -1.23 -8.02
N TYR A 128 -13.21 -1.78 -7.21
CA TYR A 128 -13.21 -1.59 -5.77
C TYR A 128 -12.00 -2.26 -5.10
N PHE A 129 -11.64 -3.48 -5.51
CA PHE A 129 -10.46 -4.17 -5.00
C PHE A 129 -9.17 -3.39 -5.33
N GLN A 130 -8.98 -2.98 -6.58
CA GLN A 130 -7.81 -2.23 -6.99
C GLN A 130 -7.80 -0.78 -6.43
N PHE A 131 -8.97 -0.21 -6.15
CA PHE A 131 -9.07 1.10 -5.49
C PHE A 131 -8.43 1.09 -4.10
N VAL A 132 -8.71 0.08 -3.27
CA VAL A 132 -8.17 0.06 -1.90
C VAL A 132 -6.65 -0.09 -1.87
N PHE A 133 -6.04 -0.65 -2.89
CA PHE A 133 -4.59 -0.67 -3.13
C PHE A 133 -4.06 0.71 -3.54
N ALA A 134 -4.75 1.37 -4.47
CA ALA A 134 -4.42 2.75 -4.84
C ALA A 134 -4.54 3.70 -3.63
N ALA A 135 -5.56 3.52 -2.80
CA ALA A 135 -5.80 4.37 -1.64
C ALA A 135 -4.75 4.20 -0.55
N ILE A 136 -4.37 2.96 -0.20
CA ILE A 136 -3.41 2.74 0.89
C ILE A 136 -2.03 3.31 0.55
N THR A 137 -1.62 3.32 -0.71
CA THR A 137 -0.25 3.69 -1.10
C THR A 137 0.15 5.12 -0.67
N PRO A 138 -0.62 6.18 -0.96
CA PRO A 138 -0.30 7.51 -0.43
C PRO A 138 -0.43 7.57 1.08
N LEU A 139 -1.35 6.82 1.69
CA LEU A 139 -1.48 6.78 3.14
C LEU A 139 -0.24 6.20 3.83
N LEU A 140 0.47 5.28 3.18
CA LEU A 140 1.75 4.77 3.71
C LEU A 140 2.81 5.86 3.75
N PHE A 141 3.06 6.57 2.63
CA PHE A 141 4.09 7.61 2.66
C PHE A 141 3.68 8.87 3.45
N LEU A 142 2.38 9.06 3.73
CA LEU A 142 1.93 10.07 4.70
C LEU A 142 2.64 9.88 6.04
N GLY A 143 2.88 8.64 6.47
CA GLY A 143 3.59 8.31 7.71
C GLY A 143 4.97 8.98 7.83
N ALA A 144 5.67 9.20 6.71
CA ALA A 144 6.93 9.92 6.69
C ALA A 144 6.77 11.45 6.81
N LEU A 145 5.58 12.00 6.50
CA LEU A 145 5.33 13.43 6.31
C LEU A 145 4.58 14.08 7.48
N VAL A 146 3.98 13.27 8.36
CA VAL A 146 3.15 13.75 9.48
C VAL A 146 3.88 14.75 10.39
N GLY A 147 3.10 15.58 11.05
CA GLY A 147 3.60 16.59 12.00
C GLY A 147 4.26 17.81 11.37
N ARG A 148 4.14 18.01 10.02
CA ARG A 148 4.65 19.21 9.36
C ARG A 148 4.07 19.51 7.99
N LEU A 149 3.45 18.54 7.30
CA LEU A 149 2.83 18.74 6.01
C LEU A 149 1.56 19.59 6.15
N LYS A 150 1.39 20.62 5.31
CA LYS A 150 0.15 21.38 5.22
C LYS A 150 -1.00 20.48 4.77
N PHE A 151 -2.13 20.59 5.48
CA PHE A 151 -3.35 19.86 5.12
C PHE A 151 -3.81 20.15 3.67
N LYS A 152 -3.78 21.43 3.26
CA LYS A 152 -4.10 21.83 1.87
C LYS A 152 -3.13 21.25 0.83
N ALA A 153 -1.88 21.02 1.18
CA ALA A 153 -0.92 20.38 0.29
C ALA A 153 -1.28 18.90 0.09
N TRP A 154 -1.73 18.21 1.15
CA TRP A 154 -2.15 16.82 1.06
C TRP A 154 -3.34 16.62 0.10
N LEU A 155 -4.32 17.53 0.13
CA LEU A 155 -5.47 17.53 -0.79
C LEU A 155 -5.06 17.57 -2.28
N LEU A 156 -3.94 18.21 -2.61
CA LEU A 156 -3.42 18.31 -3.98
C LEU A 156 -2.44 17.18 -4.31
N ILE A 157 -1.60 16.79 -3.36
CA ILE A 157 -0.58 15.76 -3.56
C ILE A 157 -1.24 14.42 -3.91
N VAL A 158 -2.28 14.00 -3.18
CA VAL A 158 -2.89 12.67 -3.38
C VAL A 158 -3.43 12.48 -4.80
N PRO A 159 -4.31 13.34 -5.35
CA PRO A 159 -4.82 13.18 -6.70
C PRO A 159 -3.72 13.18 -7.77
N LEU A 160 -2.77 14.10 -7.66
CA LEU A 160 -1.67 14.23 -8.61
C LEU A 160 -0.73 13.03 -8.55
N TRP A 161 -0.39 12.56 -7.35
CA TRP A 161 0.52 11.43 -7.16
C TRP A 161 -0.10 10.10 -7.61
N ILE A 162 -1.38 9.87 -7.29
CA ILE A 162 -2.12 8.71 -7.80
C ILE A 162 -2.10 8.69 -9.33
N THR A 163 -2.39 9.82 -9.96
CA THR A 163 -2.44 9.93 -11.42
C THR A 163 -1.06 9.72 -12.06
N LEU A 164 -0.05 10.42 -11.58
CA LEU A 164 1.26 10.46 -12.24
C LEU A 164 2.17 9.29 -11.85
N VAL A 165 2.05 8.77 -10.63
CA VAL A 165 2.97 7.76 -10.12
C VAL A 165 2.31 6.41 -9.99
N TYR A 166 1.24 6.32 -9.19
CA TYR A 166 0.61 5.02 -8.91
C TYR A 166 0.04 4.36 -10.16
N CYS A 167 -0.77 5.08 -10.93
CA CYS A 167 -1.43 4.50 -12.11
C CYS A 167 -0.41 4.00 -13.15
N VAL A 168 0.72 4.68 -13.32
CA VAL A 168 1.80 4.25 -14.22
C VAL A 168 2.45 2.97 -13.71
N ASN A 169 2.83 2.92 -12.43
CA ASN A 169 3.44 1.73 -11.83
C ASN A 169 2.50 0.51 -11.89
N ALA A 170 1.21 0.72 -11.58
CA ALA A 170 0.19 -0.32 -11.64
C ALA A 170 -0.05 -0.80 -13.09
N ALA A 171 -0.15 0.10 -14.07
CA ALA A 171 -0.31 -0.26 -15.47
C ALA A 171 0.85 -1.13 -15.97
N LEU A 172 2.08 -0.79 -15.60
CA LEU A 172 3.28 -1.48 -16.06
C LEU A 172 3.45 -2.89 -15.48
N LEU A 173 3.04 -3.11 -14.22
CA LEU A 173 3.22 -4.40 -13.54
C LEU A 173 1.94 -5.23 -13.48
N TRP A 174 0.77 -4.60 -13.34
CA TRP A 174 -0.51 -5.29 -13.15
C TRP A 174 -1.48 -5.13 -14.32
N GLY A 175 -1.47 -3.95 -14.96
CA GLY A 175 -2.33 -3.65 -16.12
C GLY A 175 -1.89 -4.33 -17.43
N GLY A 176 -0.97 -5.29 -17.38
CA GLY A 176 -0.44 -5.96 -18.56
C GLY A 176 0.61 -5.16 -19.32
N GLY A 177 1.21 -4.16 -18.67
CA GLY A 177 2.23 -3.28 -19.25
C GLY A 177 3.60 -3.96 -19.46
N PHE A 178 4.59 -3.14 -19.74
CA PHE A 178 5.92 -3.58 -20.19
C PHE A 178 6.59 -4.60 -19.27
N PHE A 179 6.61 -4.37 -17.96
CA PHE A 179 7.29 -5.27 -17.02
C PHE A 179 6.54 -6.58 -16.80
N ALA A 180 5.19 -6.55 -16.74
CA ALA A 180 4.38 -7.76 -16.74
C ALA A 180 4.65 -8.63 -17.97
N GLN A 181 4.79 -7.99 -19.13
CA GLN A 181 5.09 -8.67 -20.38
C GLN A 181 6.49 -9.26 -20.43
N LYS A 182 7.45 -8.74 -19.65
CA LYS A 182 8.82 -9.26 -19.51
C LYS A 182 8.91 -10.39 -18.50
N GLY A 183 7.87 -10.62 -17.69
CA GLY A 183 7.84 -11.68 -16.69
C GLY A 183 8.19 -11.22 -15.28
N ALA A 184 8.36 -9.91 -15.06
CA ALA A 184 8.37 -9.40 -13.70
C ALA A 184 7.00 -9.62 -13.04
N VAL A 185 7.00 -10.05 -11.79
CA VAL A 185 5.78 -10.27 -11.01
C VAL A 185 5.83 -9.49 -9.71
N ASP A 186 4.68 -8.98 -9.33
CA ASP A 186 4.44 -8.34 -8.05
C ASP A 186 3.06 -8.79 -7.56
N TYR A 187 3.03 -9.83 -6.73
CA TYR A 187 1.80 -10.56 -6.41
C TYR A 187 0.72 -9.62 -5.89
N SER A 188 1.04 -8.84 -4.88
CA SER A 188 0.06 -7.96 -4.23
C SER A 188 0.61 -6.55 -3.93
N GLY A 189 1.75 -6.13 -4.49
CA GLY A 189 2.19 -4.73 -4.39
C GLY A 189 3.47 -4.47 -3.60
N GLY A 190 4.38 -5.44 -3.55
CA GLY A 190 5.71 -5.19 -2.98
C GLY A 190 6.43 -4.05 -3.66
N TYR A 191 6.25 -3.91 -4.98
CA TYR A 191 6.82 -2.85 -5.79
C TYR A 191 5.86 -1.69 -6.02
N VAL A 192 4.67 -1.98 -6.55
CA VAL A 192 3.69 -0.95 -6.92
C VAL A 192 3.27 -0.13 -5.70
N ILE A 193 3.15 -0.76 -4.53
CA ILE A 193 2.68 -0.12 -3.30
C ILE A 193 3.86 0.21 -2.37
N HIS A 194 4.56 -0.82 -1.87
CA HIS A 194 5.47 -0.63 -0.75
C HIS A 194 6.80 0.02 -1.14
N LEU A 195 7.44 -0.44 -2.21
CA LEU A 195 8.66 0.18 -2.70
C LEU A 195 8.39 1.61 -3.15
N SER A 196 7.30 1.84 -3.90
CA SER A 196 6.93 3.19 -4.34
C SER A 196 6.57 4.10 -3.17
N ALA A 197 5.84 3.62 -2.15
CA ALA A 197 5.56 4.39 -0.94
C ALA A 197 6.85 4.76 -0.18
N GLY A 198 7.81 3.82 -0.06
CA GLY A 198 9.10 4.07 0.59
C GLY A 198 9.94 5.13 -0.15
N VAL A 199 9.98 5.07 -1.48
CA VAL A 199 10.67 6.08 -2.31
C VAL A 199 9.96 7.44 -2.21
N ALA A 200 8.62 7.46 -2.29
CA ALA A 200 7.85 8.69 -2.13
C ALA A 200 8.01 9.31 -0.74
N ALA A 201 8.08 8.48 0.31
CA ALA A 201 8.39 8.89 1.68
C ALA A 201 9.75 9.59 1.77
N PHE A 202 10.79 8.99 1.18
CA PHE A 202 12.14 9.55 1.18
C PHE A 202 12.19 10.90 0.46
N VAL A 203 11.70 10.96 -0.78
CA VAL A 203 11.71 12.17 -1.62
C VAL A 203 10.82 13.26 -1.01
N GLY A 204 9.59 12.93 -0.62
CA GLY A 204 8.65 13.88 -0.02
C GLY A 204 9.19 14.48 1.27
N ALA A 205 9.72 13.64 2.18
CA ALA A 205 10.31 14.10 3.43
C ALA A 205 11.55 14.98 3.20
N ALA A 206 12.37 14.67 2.20
CA ALA A 206 13.52 15.49 1.83
C ALA A 206 13.10 16.88 1.30
N ILE A 207 12.03 16.97 0.49
CA ILE A 207 11.54 18.24 -0.07
C ILE A 207 10.85 19.11 0.99
N ILE A 208 10.09 18.52 1.91
CA ILE A 208 9.37 19.26 2.98
C ILE A 208 10.35 19.74 4.07
N GLY A 209 11.39 18.95 4.31
CA GLY A 209 12.32 19.18 5.41
C GLY A 209 11.90 18.52 6.72
N PRO A 210 12.71 18.65 7.78
CA PRO A 210 12.50 17.93 9.05
C PRO A 210 11.37 18.55 9.89
N ARG A 211 10.79 17.74 10.79
CA ARG A 211 9.93 18.23 11.89
C ARG A 211 10.71 19.19 12.80
N ARG A 212 9.99 19.88 13.68
CA ARG A 212 10.64 20.70 14.72
C ARG A 212 11.58 19.81 15.53
N TRP A 213 12.69 20.38 15.98
CA TRP A 213 13.68 19.66 16.77
C TRP A 213 13.07 19.01 18.03
N GLN A 214 12.22 19.78 18.75
CA GLN A 214 11.53 19.28 19.96
C GLN A 214 10.60 18.09 19.67
N ASP A 215 10.01 18.02 18.47
CA ASP A 215 9.12 16.94 18.08
C ASP A 215 9.91 15.68 17.68
N ARG A 216 11.16 15.83 17.22
CA ARG A 216 12.05 14.71 16.90
C ARG A 216 12.72 14.11 18.16
N GLU A 217 13.20 14.95 19.07
CA GLU A 217 13.82 14.53 20.32
C GLU A 217 12.82 13.80 21.24
N ASN A 218 11.56 14.21 21.23
CA ASN A 218 10.50 13.65 22.06
C ASN A 218 9.47 12.89 21.20
N ALA A 219 9.94 12.03 20.29
CA ALA A 219 9.10 11.25 19.39
C ALA A 219 8.47 10.02 20.09
N PHE A 220 7.78 10.23 21.21
CA PHE A 220 7.06 9.17 21.90
C PHE A 220 5.66 9.02 21.30
N PRO A 221 5.17 7.75 21.13
CA PRO A 221 3.79 7.49 20.75
C PRO A 221 2.82 8.12 21.73
N SER A 222 1.73 8.71 21.23
CA SER A 222 0.68 9.27 22.07
C SER A 222 -0.10 8.20 22.83
N ASN A 223 -0.30 7.02 22.18
CA ASN A 223 -1.12 5.96 22.74
C ASN A 223 -0.76 4.59 22.17
N LEU A 224 -0.06 3.76 22.97
CA LEU A 224 0.32 2.40 22.56
C LEU A 224 -0.87 1.45 22.39
N MET A 225 -2.01 1.69 23.06
CA MET A 225 -3.23 0.87 22.85
C MET A 225 -3.82 1.12 21.45
N MET A 226 -3.84 2.37 21.01
CA MET A 226 -4.24 2.69 19.62
C MET A 226 -3.27 2.03 18.63
N VAL A 227 -1.97 2.08 18.89
CA VAL A 227 -0.97 1.38 18.06
C VAL A 227 -1.26 -0.12 17.98
N ALA A 228 -1.58 -0.76 19.11
CA ALA A 228 -1.90 -2.20 19.16
C ALA A 228 -3.15 -2.53 18.32
N VAL A 229 -4.23 -1.75 18.49
CA VAL A 229 -5.49 -1.96 17.77
C VAL A 229 -5.29 -1.75 16.27
N GLY A 230 -4.67 -0.63 15.87
CA GLY A 230 -4.40 -0.34 14.46
C GLY A 230 -3.50 -1.39 13.81
N ALA A 231 -2.44 -1.82 14.48
CA ALA A 231 -1.54 -2.87 14.01
C ALA A 231 -2.28 -4.22 13.84
N GLY A 232 -3.15 -4.59 14.78
CA GLY A 232 -3.97 -5.80 14.68
C GLY A 232 -4.93 -5.75 13.48
N ILE A 233 -5.56 -4.61 13.24
CA ILE A 233 -6.43 -4.41 12.07
C ILE A 233 -5.60 -4.52 10.76
N LEU A 234 -4.39 -3.94 10.73
CA LEU A 234 -3.49 -4.08 9.57
C LEU A 234 -3.13 -5.54 9.32
N TRP A 235 -2.70 -6.27 10.34
CA TRP A 235 -2.31 -7.67 10.19
C TRP A 235 -3.45 -8.52 9.62
N LEU A 236 -4.63 -8.46 10.24
CA LEU A 236 -5.77 -9.28 9.80
C LEU A 236 -6.34 -8.81 8.46
N GLY A 237 -6.34 -7.51 8.20
CA GLY A 237 -6.73 -6.94 6.91
C GLY A 237 -5.84 -7.39 5.74
N TRP A 238 -4.57 -7.73 6.03
CA TRP A 238 -3.63 -8.24 5.04
C TRP A 238 -4.01 -9.63 4.51
N ASN A 239 -4.88 -10.35 5.19
CA ASN A 239 -5.48 -11.56 4.63
C ASN A 239 -6.31 -11.27 3.36
N GLY A 240 -7.04 -10.14 3.34
CA GLY A 240 -7.69 -9.66 2.13
C GLY A 240 -6.71 -9.10 1.12
N PHE A 241 -5.66 -8.41 1.60
CA PHE A 241 -4.64 -7.78 0.77
C PHE A 241 -3.95 -8.83 -0.14
N ASN A 242 -3.38 -9.88 0.43
CA ASN A 242 -2.67 -10.91 -0.32
C ASN A 242 -3.61 -12.03 -0.79
N GLY A 243 -4.64 -12.39 -0.01
CA GLY A 243 -5.56 -13.46 -0.36
C GLY A 243 -6.56 -13.10 -1.46
N GLY A 244 -6.75 -11.80 -1.76
CA GLY A 244 -7.61 -11.33 -2.84
C GLY A 244 -6.97 -11.35 -4.23
N ASP A 245 -5.64 -11.31 -4.33
CA ASP A 245 -4.92 -11.16 -5.60
C ASP A 245 -4.95 -12.37 -6.56
N PRO A 246 -5.25 -13.60 -6.14
CA PRO A 246 -5.59 -14.65 -7.10
C PRO A 246 -6.87 -14.38 -7.90
N PHE A 247 -7.73 -13.47 -7.42
CA PHE A 247 -9.04 -13.18 -8.03
C PHE A 247 -10.00 -14.37 -8.06
N TYR A 248 -9.73 -15.41 -7.24
CA TYR A 248 -10.48 -16.64 -7.11
C TYR A 248 -10.56 -17.09 -5.64
N ALA A 249 -11.66 -17.69 -5.25
CA ALA A 249 -11.82 -18.33 -3.96
C ALA A 249 -11.19 -19.75 -3.96
N GLY A 250 -9.91 -19.83 -4.34
CA GLY A 250 -9.19 -21.08 -4.61
C GLY A 250 -8.14 -21.46 -3.59
N ALA A 251 -7.39 -22.52 -3.90
CA ALA A 251 -6.28 -23.02 -3.09
C ALA A 251 -5.12 -22.02 -3.01
N ASP A 252 -4.91 -21.25 -4.06
CA ASP A 252 -3.93 -20.17 -4.18
C ASP A 252 -4.24 -19.01 -3.23
N ALA A 253 -5.51 -18.62 -3.08
CA ALA A 253 -5.94 -17.64 -2.09
C ALA A 253 -5.66 -18.14 -0.66
N ALA A 254 -5.97 -19.39 -0.37
CA ALA A 254 -5.71 -20.00 0.94
C ALA A 254 -4.20 -20.05 1.26
N SER A 255 -3.37 -20.41 0.28
CA SER A 255 -1.91 -20.44 0.42
C SER A 255 -1.34 -19.04 0.64
N ALA A 256 -1.82 -18.03 -0.09
CA ALA A 256 -1.39 -16.64 0.07
C ALA A 256 -1.71 -16.10 1.48
N VAL A 257 -2.91 -16.40 2.01
CA VAL A 257 -3.29 -16.06 3.38
C VAL A 257 -2.36 -16.72 4.40
N LEU A 258 -2.11 -18.04 4.25
CA LEU A 258 -1.25 -18.77 5.19
C LEU A 258 0.19 -18.22 5.16
N ASN A 259 0.78 -18.05 3.98
CA ASN A 259 2.14 -17.54 3.81
C ASN A 259 2.30 -16.13 4.36
N THR A 260 1.29 -15.28 4.20
CA THR A 260 1.24 -13.94 4.78
C THR A 260 1.39 -13.99 6.30
N ASN A 261 0.59 -14.83 6.96
CA ASN A 261 0.62 -14.95 8.41
C ASN A 261 1.93 -15.58 8.91
N VAL A 262 2.47 -16.58 8.20
CA VAL A 262 3.76 -17.22 8.54
C VAL A 262 4.89 -16.20 8.47
N ALA A 263 5.04 -15.49 7.36
CA ALA A 263 6.11 -14.50 7.20
C ALA A 263 6.00 -13.36 8.23
N THR A 264 4.78 -12.95 8.54
CA THR A 264 4.51 -11.92 9.56
C THR A 264 4.93 -12.37 10.94
N ALA A 265 4.53 -13.57 11.36
CA ALA A 265 4.91 -14.13 12.67
C ALA A 265 6.43 -14.28 12.79
N VAL A 266 7.09 -14.78 11.74
CA VAL A 266 8.57 -14.89 11.69
C VAL A 266 9.21 -13.50 11.76
N GLY A 267 8.67 -12.50 11.06
CA GLY A 267 9.15 -11.12 11.11
C GLY A 267 9.11 -10.52 12.52
N VAL A 268 7.98 -10.70 13.22
CA VAL A 268 7.83 -10.29 14.64
C VAL A 268 8.92 -10.92 15.51
N LEU A 269 9.02 -12.26 15.47
CA LEU A 269 9.97 -13.00 16.29
C LEU A 269 11.41 -12.62 15.97
N THR A 270 11.74 -12.50 14.68
CA THR A 270 13.07 -12.10 14.23
C THR A 270 13.46 -10.73 14.77
N TRP A 271 12.58 -9.72 14.65
CA TRP A 271 12.87 -8.38 15.15
C TRP A 271 13.09 -8.36 16.64
N LEU A 272 12.25 -9.06 17.42
CA LEU A 272 12.40 -9.16 18.88
C LEU A 272 13.72 -9.84 19.28
N LEU A 273 14.10 -10.93 18.60
CA LEU A 273 15.39 -11.58 18.81
C LEU A 273 16.56 -10.65 18.48
N MET A 274 16.48 -9.91 17.35
CA MET A 274 17.48 -8.91 17.00
C MET A 274 17.59 -7.82 18.07
N ASP A 275 16.47 -7.33 18.61
CA ASP A 275 16.47 -6.36 19.69
C ASP A 275 17.12 -6.93 20.96
N MET A 276 16.83 -8.15 21.35
CA MET A 276 17.37 -8.80 22.55
C MET A 276 18.87 -9.07 22.45
N PHE A 277 19.37 -9.47 21.28
CA PHE A 277 20.76 -9.89 21.12
C PHE A 277 21.67 -8.81 20.57
N PHE A 278 21.18 -7.96 19.66
CA PHE A 278 22.02 -7.05 18.89
C PHE A 278 21.74 -5.56 19.14
N SER A 279 20.58 -5.17 19.74
CA SER A 279 20.34 -3.78 20.08
C SER A 279 21.23 -3.33 21.26
N ARG A 280 21.42 -2.01 21.36
CA ARG A 280 22.19 -1.42 22.47
C ARG A 280 21.53 -1.66 23.82
N GLN A 281 20.20 -1.65 23.88
CA GLN A 281 19.42 -1.78 25.12
C GLN A 281 19.20 -3.24 25.54
N LYS A 282 19.41 -4.21 24.62
CA LYS A 282 19.20 -5.65 24.88
C LYS A 282 17.79 -5.99 25.39
N LYS A 283 16.78 -5.25 24.95
CA LYS A 283 15.40 -5.41 25.41
C LYS A 283 14.44 -5.43 24.23
N PRO A 284 13.47 -6.36 24.21
CA PRO A 284 12.40 -6.34 23.21
C PRO A 284 11.48 -5.14 23.50
N THR A 285 10.95 -4.54 22.43
CA THR A 285 10.00 -3.43 22.53
C THR A 285 8.72 -3.75 21.77
N PHE A 286 7.59 -3.19 22.22
CA PHE A 286 6.33 -3.36 21.51
C PHE A 286 6.38 -2.74 20.10
N LEU A 287 6.99 -1.56 19.95
CA LEU A 287 7.20 -0.94 18.65
C LEU A 287 8.14 -1.76 17.75
N GLY A 288 9.13 -2.43 18.32
CA GLY A 288 9.97 -3.38 17.61
C GLY A 288 9.17 -4.56 17.07
N ALA A 289 8.24 -5.11 17.87
CA ALA A 289 7.32 -6.15 17.41
C ALA A 289 6.47 -5.67 16.22
N ILE A 290 5.95 -4.43 16.28
CA ILE A 290 5.16 -3.84 15.16
C ILE A 290 6.03 -3.63 13.92
N ASN A 291 7.26 -3.17 14.06
CA ASN A 291 8.18 -3.05 12.92
C ASN A 291 8.48 -4.42 12.29
N GLY A 292 8.72 -5.45 13.09
CA GLY A 292 8.89 -6.82 12.61
C GLY A 292 7.66 -7.36 11.90
N MET A 293 6.47 -7.09 12.44
CA MET A 293 5.18 -7.39 11.82
C MET A 293 5.08 -6.76 10.42
N LEU A 294 5.31 -5.44 10.33
CA LEU A 294 5.28 -4.71 9.06
C LEU A 294 6.31 -5.27 8.07
N CYS A 295 7.53 -5.59 8.50
CA CYS A 295 8.55 -6.17 7.63
C CYS A 295 8.10 -7.50 7.05
N GLY A 296 7.48 -8.38 7.85
CA GLY A 296 6.94 -9.66 7.40
C GLY A 296 5.79 -9.49 6.41
N LEU A 297 4.81 -8.63 6.74
CA LEU A 297 3.67 -8.32 5.89
C LEU A 297 4.10 -7.74 4.53
N VAL A 298 4.96 -6.73 4.56
CA VAL A 298 5.42 -6.03 3.35
C VAL A 298 6.27 -6.94 2.47
N ALA A 299 7.22 -7.66 3.05
CA ALA A 299 8.14 -8.48 2.26
C ALA A 299 7.49 -9.72 1.65
N ILE A 300 6.46 -10.28 2.28
CA ILE A 300 5.71 -11.41 1.69
C ILE A 300 4.77 -10.95 0.58
N THR A 301 4.35 -9.69 0.58
CA THR A 301 3.36 -9.15 -0.36
C THR A 301 3.70 -9.41 -1.84
N PRO A 302 4.94 -9.23 -2.34
CA PRO A 302 5.25 -9.53 -3.74
C PRO A 302 5.33 -11.02 -4.07
N SER A 303 5.31 -11.91 -3.07
CA SER A 303 5.58 -13.34 -3.22
C SER A 303 4.56 -14.27 -2.55
N ALA A 304 3.51 -13.76 -1.92
CA ALA A 304 2.61 -14.54 -1.06
C ALA A 304 2.02 -15.79 -1.73
N GLY A 305 1.70 -15.71 -3.01
CA GLY A 305 1.23 -16.84 -3.81
C GLY A 305 2.31 -17.54 -4.63
N TRP A 306 3.55 -17.03 -4.64
CA TRP A 306 4.65 -17.60 -5.41
C TRP A 306 5.63 -18.43 -4.58
N VAL A 307 5.61 -18.32 -3.26
CA VAL A 307 6.46 -19.11 -2.37
C VAL A 307 5.62 -20.11 -1.58
N ASN A 308 6.22 -21.25 -1.23
CA ASN A 308 5.64 -22.19 -0.29
C ASN A 308 5.88 -21.75 1.17
N GLY A 309 5.35 -22.48 2.16
CA GLY A 309 5.46 -22.12 3.58
C GLY A 309 6.90 -22.00 4.09
N THR A 310 7.84 -22.81 3.58
CA THR A 310 9.28 -22.67 3.90
C THR A 310 9.84 -21.39 3.30
N GLY A 311 9.50 -21.06 2.06
CA GLY A 311 9.86 -19.80 1.43
C GLY A 311 9.32 -18.60 2.21
N ALA A 312 8.08 -18.67 2.71
CA ALA A 312 7.49 -17.62 3.54
C ALA A 312 8.26 -17.39 4.86
N ILE A 313 8.75 -18.47 5.51
CA ILE A 313 9.63 -18.36 6.69
C ILE A 313 10.91 -17.58 6.33
N PHE A 314 11.57 -17.95 5.23
CA PHE A 314 12.80 -17.24 4.81
C PHE A 314 12.55 -15.81 4.40
N VAL A 315 11.43 -15.48 3.74
CA VAL A 315 11.05 -14.10 3.42
C VAL A 315 10.93 -13.27 4.70
N GLY A 316 10.18 -13.73 5.70
CA GLY A 316 10.02 -13.03 6.96
C GLY A 316 11.34 -12.83 7.71
N LEU A 317 12.16 -13.87 7.80
CA LEU A 317 13.45 -13.88 8.47
C LEU A 317 14.45 -12.89 7.81
N ILE A 318 14.64 -13.03 6.50
CA ILE A 318 15.62 -12.23 5.74
C ILE A 318 15.22 -10.76 5.75
N ALA A 319 13.95 -10.47 5.46
CA ALA A 319 13.46 -9.10 5.40
C ALA A 319 13.53 -8.40 6.76
N ALA A 320 13.05 -9.03 7.84
CA ALA A 320 13.10 -8.43 9.16
C ALA A 320 14.56 -8.18 9.61
N THR A 321 15.48 -9.10 9.29
CA THR A 321 16.92 -8.95 9.60
C THR A 321 17.50 -7.76 8.82
N ILE A 322 17.32 -7.69 7.51
CA ILE A 322 17.87 -6.60 6.67
C ILE A 322 17.30 -5.26 7.09
N VAL A 323 15.98 -5.18 7.30
CA VAL A 323 15.33 -3.93 7.68
C VAL A 323 15.76 -3.50 9.10
N TRP A 324 15.94 -4.43 10.02
CA TRP A 324 16.46 -4.12 11.35
C TRP A 324 17.85 -3.48 11.28
N PHE A 325 18.75 -4.01 10.45
CA PHE A 325 20.06 -3.40 10.21
C PHE A 325 19.94 -2.03 9.53
N ALA A 326 19.09 -1.91 8.53
CA ALA A 326 18.86 -0.64 7.85
C ALA A 326 18.30 0.42 8.81
N TRP A 327 17.33 0.05 9.65
CA TRP A 327 16.77 0.93 10.67
C TRP A 327 17.82 1.43 11.68
N ASN A 328 18.67 0.54 12.16
CA ASN A 328 19.62 0.87 13.24
C ASN A 328 20.92 1.51 12.72
N TYR A 329 21.35 1.21 11.50
CA TYR A 329 22.65 1.65 10.97
C TYR A 329 22.55 2.51 9.72
N LEU A 330 21.79 2.10 8.67
CA LEU A 330 21.67 2.87 7.44
C LEU A 330 21.02 4.24 7.69
N SER A 331 20.05 4.32 8.60
CA SER A 331 19.42 5.58 9.02
C SER A 331 20.40 6.64 9.50
N ARG A 332 21.58 6.25 9.94
CA ARG A 332 22.64 7.14 10.43
C ARG A 332 23.62 7.60 9.35
N ILE A 333 23.55 7.02 8.16
CA ILE A 333 24.46 7.29 7.05
C ILE A 333 23.78 8.25 6.06
N ARG A 334 24.54 9.18 5.46
CA ARG A 334 24.02 10.03 4.38
C ARG A 334 23.71 9.19 3.14
N PRO A 335 22.62 9.48 2.42
CA PRO A 335 21.69 10.60 2.57
C PRO A 335 20.58 10.37 3.62
N PHE A 336 20.35 9.14 4.09
CA PHE A 336 19.24 8.77 4.97
C PHE A 336 19.18 9.59 6.27
N SER A 337 20.32 9.84 6.90
CA SER A 337 20.40 10.63 8.14
C SER A 337 19.99 12.10 7.98
N LYS A 338 19.80 12.58 6.76
CA LYS A 338 19.34 13.94 6.45
C LYS A 338 17.84 14.03 6.18
N VAL A 339 17.17 12.90 6.07
CA VAL A 339 15.74 12.82 5.79
C VAL A 339 14.99 12.43 7.06
N ASP A 340 14.06 13.28 7.50
CA ASP A 340 13.21 13.00 8.67
C ASP A 340 12.00 12.17 8.24
N ASP A 341 12.18 10.86 8.20
CA ASP A 341 11.11 9.88 8.02
C ASP A 341 10.44 9.60 9.37
N ALA A 342 9.28 10.21 9.61
CA ALA A 342 8.68 10.27 10.92
C ALA A 342 8.31 8.91 11.51
N MET A 343 7.89 7.96 10.66
CA MET A 343 7.45 6.62 11.08
C MET A 343 8.30 5.48 10.50
N GLY A 344 9.38 5.79 9.78
CA GLY A 344 10.29 4.79 9.23
C GLY A 344 9.76 4.06 7.99
N VAL A 345 8.92 4.72 7.20
CA VAL A 345 8.30 4.15 5.98
C VAL A 345 9.35 3.75 4.94
N VAL A 346 10.43 4.51 4.83
CA VAL A 346 11.56 4.17 3.95
C VAL A 346 12.10 2.77 4.23
N TYR A 347 12.17 2.39 5.50
CA TYR A 347 12.73 1.10 5.94
C TYR A 347 11.67 0.00 5.90
N THR A 348 10.54 0.20 6.59
CA THR A 348 9.50 -0.82 6.75
C THR A 348 8.73 -1.12 5.47
N HIS A 349 8.65 -0.17 4.54
CA HIS A 349 7.99 -0.34 3.25
C HIS A 349 8.98 -0.31 2.07
N GLY A 350 9.84 0.69 1.97
CA GLY A 350 10.78 0.81 0.85
C GLY A 350 11.78 -0.34 0.80
N ILE A 351 12.56 -0.54 1.86
CA ILE A 351 13.57 -1.61 1.90
C ILE A 351 12.90 -2.98 2.00
N ALA A 352 11.87 -3.14 2.83
CA ALA A 352 11.16 -4.42 2.94
C ALA A 352 10.52 -4.84 1.62
N GLY A 353 9.87 -3.91 0.89
CA GLY A 353 9.27 -4.18 -0.43
C GLY A 353 10.31 -4.53 -1.48
N LEU A 354 11.45 -3.81 -1.50
CA LEU A 354 12.57 -4.13 -2.38
C LEU A 354 13.12 -5.53 -2.12
N VAL A 355 13.39 -5.84 -0.86
CA VAL A 355 13.91 -7.16 -0.45
C VAL A 355 12.91 -8.27 -0.81
N GLY A 356 11.63 -8.08 -0.46
CA GLY A 356 10.58 -9.05 -0.77
C GLY A 356 10.44 -9.32 -2.26
N GLY A 357 10.43 -8.27 -3.09
CA GLY A 357 10.33 -8.39 -4.54
C GLY A 357 11.54 -9.07 -5.18
N LEU A 358 12.76 -8.83 -4.68
CA LEU A 358 13.96 -9.56 -5.13
C LEU A 358 13.94 -11.03 -4.66
N LEU A 359 13.41 -11.32 -3.48
CA LEU A 359 13.26 -12.67 -2.97
C LEU A 359 12.31 -13.53 -3.81
N VAL A 360 11.34 -12.94 -4.54
CA VAL A 360 10.57 -13.68 -5.58
C VAL A 360 11.53 -14.34 -6.59
N GLY A 361 12.50 -13.57 -7.10
CA GLY A 361 13.48 -14.07 -8.06
C GLY A 361 14.38 -15.19 -7.53
N ILE A 362 14.42 -15.37 -6.21
CA ILE A 362 15.24 -16.37 -5.54
C ILE A 362 14.41 -17.56 -5.06
N LEU A 363 13.28 -17.31 -4.39
CA LEU A 363 12.54 -18.29 -3.58
C LEU A 363 11.20 -18.73 -4.21
N ALA A 364 10.77 -18.15 -5.33
CA ALA A 364 9.53 -18.57 -5.97
C ALA A 364 9.58 -20.05 -6.34
N ASP A 365 8.55 -20.78 -5.92
CA ASP A 365 8.39 -22.22 -6.13
C ASP A 365 7.46 -22.47 -7.32
N PRO A 366 7.95 -23.06 -8.42
CA PRO A 366 7.12 -23.34 -9.60
C PRO A 366 5.97 -24.32 -9.33
N GLY A 367 5.98 -25.02 -8.19
CA GLY A 367 4.86 -25.81 -7.71
C GLY A 367 3.69 -24.99 -7.15
N MET A 368 3.93 -23.70 -6.84
CA MET A 368 2.88 -22.77 -6.43
C MET A 368 2.20 -22.19 -7.66
N VAL A 369 1.07 -22.77 -8.02
CA VAL A 369 0.33 -22.46 -9.25
C VAL A 369 -0.79 -21.47 -8.96
N GLN A 370 -0.89 -20.40 -9.75
CA GLN A 370 -2.04 -19.48 -9.74
C GLN A 370 -3.02 -19.94 -10.82
N TYR A 371 -4.27 -20.12 -10.43
CA TYR A 371 -5.34 -20.56 -11.31
C TYR A 371 -6.15 -19.35 -11.78
N GLY A 372 -6.51 -19.35 -13.08
CA GLY A 372 -7.33 -18.28 -13.65
C GLY A 372 -6.61 -16.99 -14.03
N VAL A 373 -5.31 -16.92 -13.81
CA VAL A 373 -4.47 -15.82 -14.31
C VAL A 373 -3.70 -16.32 -15.52
N ALA A 374 -3.86 -15.74 -16.71
CA ALA A 374 -3.03 -16.07 -17.86
C ALA A 374 -1.91 -15.05 -17.99
N GLY A 375 -0.69 -15.52 -17.99
CA GLY A 375 0.48 -14.77 -18.44
C GLY A 375 0.84 -15.13 -19.89
N ARG A 376 1.74 -14.37 -20.51
CA ARG A 376 2.19 -14.57 -21.91
C ARG A 376 2.79 -15.95 -22.20
N HIS A 377 3.15 -16.71 -21.20
CA HIS A 377 3.76 -18.03 -21.35
C HIS A 377 2.75 -19.17 -21.35
N PHE A 378 1.44 -18.84 -21.40
CA PHE A 378 0.38 -19.84 -21.39
C PHE A 378 0.11 -20.38 -22.78
N LYS A 379 0.46 -21.62 -22.94
CA LYS A 379 -0.10 -22.54 -23.96
C LYS A 379 -1.02 -23.53 -23.24
N GLY A 380 -2.20 -23.10 -22.81
CA GLY A 380 -3.16 -23.99 -22.17
C GLY A 380 -4.01 -23.35 -21.10
N ALA A 381 -5.10 -23.99 -20.72
CA ALA A 381 -6.12 -23.44 -19.85
C ALA A 381 -5.59 -23.03 -18.47
N GLY A 382 -5.43 -21.71 -18.27
CA GLY A 382 -5.73 -21.09 -17.01
C GLY A 382 -4.84 -21.32 -15.79
N SER A 383 -3.53 -21.64 -15.90
CA SER A 383 -2.65 -21.65 -14.74
C SER A 383 -1.30 -20.95 -15.02
N PHE A 384 -0.71 -20.30 -14.04
CA PHE A 384 0.58 -19.61 -14.13
C PHE A 384 1.45 -19.94 -12.92
N SER A 385 2.74 -20.16 -13.15
CA SER A 385 3.70 -20.34 -12.07
C SER A 385 4.99 -19.57 -12.36
N VAL A 386 5.71 -19.24 -11.29
CA VAL A 386 6.99 -18.51 -11.34
C VAL A 386 8.06 -19.36 -10.66
N GLY A 387 9.24 -19.45 -11.27
CA GLY A 387 10.36 -20.19 -10.73
C GLY A 387 11.52 -19.29 -10.34
N GLY A 388 11.83 -19.23 -9.06
CA GLY A 388 13.00 -18.56 -8.53
C GLY A 388 14.30 -19.38 -8.73
N TRP A 389 15.44 -18.72 -8.54
CA TRP A 389 16.76 -19.31 -8.71
C TRP A 389 16.96 -20.60 -7.92
N PHE A 390 16.42 -20.69 -6.70
CA PHE A 390 16.57 -21.85 -5.83
C PHE A 390 16.03 -23.15 -6.48
N TYR A 391 14.96 -23.05 -7.26
CA TYR A 391 14.30 -24.18 -7.91
C TYR A 391 14.75 -24.38 -9.36
N THR A 392 15.02 -23.29 -10.07
CA THR A 392 15.27 -23.35 -11.52
C THR A 392 16.75 -23.24 -11.89
N HIS A 393 17.60 -22.79 -10.95
CA HIS A 393 19.00 -22.43 -11.16
C HIS A 393 19.19 -21.36 -12.26
N SER A 394 18.13 -20.61 -12.58
CA SER A 394 18.13 -19.51 -13.55
C SER A 394 18.01 -18.18 -12.84
N PHE A 395 18.84 -17.20 -13.23
CA PHE A 395 18.75 -15.83 -12.73
C PHE A 395 17.71 -14.98 -13.47
N HIS A 396 16.98 -15.55 -14.44
CA HIS A 396 16.06 -14.79 -15.28
C HIS A 396 15.00 -14.05 -14.44
N GLN A 397 14.31 -14.76 -13.55
CA GLN A 397 13.27 -14.12 -12.70
C GLN A 397 13.87 -13.04 -11.80
N LEU A 398 15.03 -13.27 -11.21
CA LEU A 398 15.70 -12.27 -10.37
C LEU A 398 16.08 -11.02 -11.18
N TRP A 399 16.50 -11.20 -12.43
CA TRP A 399 16.83 -10.10 -13.33
C TRP A 399 15.62 -9.24 -13.68
N GLU A 400 14.48 -9.86 -14.03
CA GLU A 400 13.24 -9.13 -14.32
C GLU A 400 12.72 -8.39 -13.08
N GLN A 401 12.81 -9.00 -11.90
CA GLN A 401 12.49 -8.34 -10.63
C GLN A 401 13.40 -7.12 -10.37
N PHE A 402 14.68 -7.27 -10.62
CA PHE A 402 15.65 -6.18 -10.44
C PHE A 402 15.37 -5.00 -11.40
N LEU A 403 15.09 -5.27 -12.67
CA LEU A 403 14.76 -4.23 -13.65
C LEU A 403 13.46 -3.49 -13.29
N ALA A 404 12.44 -4.23 -12.87
CA ALA A 404 11.19 -3.64 -12.39
C ALA A 404 11.42 -2.76 -11.15
N ALA A 405 12.21 -3.23 -10.18
CA ALA A 405 12.55 -2.44 -8.98
C ALA A 405 13.26 -1.12 -9.34
N LEU A 406 14.22 -1.16 -10.26
CA LEU A 406 14.92 0.05 -10.74
C LEU A 406 13.96 1.07 -11.36
N TRP A 407 13.01 0.59 -12.17
CA TRP A 407 11.98 1.44 -12.74
C TRP A 407 11.12 2.07 -11.65
N ILE A 408 10.57 1.26 -10.75
CA ILE A 408 9.71 1.75 -9.65
C ILE A 408 10.43 2.82 -8.83
N ILE A 409 11.70 2.59 -8.48
CA ILE A 409 12.52 3.58 -7.75
C ILE A 409 12.66 4.87 -8.58
N GLY A 410 13.09 4.75 -9.83
CA GLY A 410 13.37 5.89 -10.70
C GLY A 410 12.12 6.70 -11.00
N TRP A 411 11.05 6.05 -11.48
CA TRP A 411 9.80 6.72 -11.84
C TRP A 411 9.13 7.36 -10.62
N THR A 412 9.07 6.65 -9.51
CA THR A 412 8.48 7.18 -8.28
C THR A 412 9.27 8.37 -7.74
N ALA A 413 10.61 8.32 -7.78
CA ALA A 413 11.42 9.44 -7.35
C ALA A 413 11.19 10.69 -8.21
N VAL A 414 11.19 10.54 -9.54
CA VAL A 414 10.93 11.63 -10.48
C VAL A 414 9.51 12.17 -10.33
N GLY A 415 8.50 11.30 -10.38
CA GLY A 415 7.10 11.70 -10.29
C GLY A 415 6.77 12.36 -8.95
N THR A 416 7.29 11.83 -7.84
CA THR A 416 7.13 12.45 -6.51
C THR A 416 7.79 13.83 -6.46
N THR A 417 8.99 13.97 -7.03
CA THR A 417 9.67 15.27 -7.10
C THR A 417 8.84 16.28 -7.86
N ILE A 418 8.30 15.90 -9.03
CA ILE A 418 7.43 16.77 -9.85
C ILE A 418 6.20 17.19 -9.06
N VAL A 419 5.45 16.24 -8.48
CA VAL A 419 4.21 16.52 -7.74
C VAL A 419 4.46 17.43 -6.55
N PHE A 420 5.44 17.09 -5.71
CA PHE A 420 5.74 17.87 -4.50
C PHE A 420 6.27 19.27 -4.83
N THR A 421 7.10 19.39 -5.87
CA THR A 421 7.62 20.71 -6.31
C THR A 421 6.50 21.56 -6.89
N LEU A 422 5.62 21.01 -7.70
CA LEU A 422 4.45 21.70 -8.25
C LEU A 422 3.54 22.21 -7.13
N VAL A 423 3.16 21.36 -6.19
CA VAL A 423 2.30 21.75 -5.06
C VAL A 423 2.99 22.77 -4.16
N LYS A 424 4.31 22.61 -3.93
CA LYS A 424 5.11 23.60 -3.20
C LYS A 424 5.04 24.99 -3.86
N PHE A 425 5.15 25.06 -5.18
CA PHE A 425 5.04 26.29 -5.94
C PHE A 425 3.63 26.88 -5.85
N LEU A 426 2.58 26.08 -6.05
CA LEU A 426 1.18 26.52 -6.01
C LEU A 426 0.76 27.08 -4.64
N LEU A 427 1.27 26.53 -3.55
CA LEU A 427 0.89 26.91 -2.18
C LEU A 427 1.91 27.78 -1.46
N GLY A 428 2.98 28.19 -2.13
CA GLY A 428 4.07 28.95 -1.50
C GLY A 428 4.81 28.19 -0.40
N GLY A 429 4.77 26.84 -0.44
CA GLY A 429 5.43 25.96 0.54
C GLY A 429 4.55 24.80 0.99
N LEU A 430 5.19 23.71 1.39
CA LEU A 430 4.51 22.47 1.83
C LEU A 430 4.42 22.32 3.35
N ARG A 431 5.32 22.99 4.08
CA ARG A 431 5.47 22.88 5.52
C ARG A 431 4.64 23.94 6.23
N GLU A 432 3.97 23.57 7.31
CA GLU A 432 3.27 24.52 8.18
C GLU A 432 4.25 25.52 8.83
N SER A 433 3.74 26.69 9.25
CA SER A 433 4.52 27.66 9.99
C SER A 433 4.97 27.13 11.34
N ASP A 434 6.04 27.66 11.90
CA ASP A 434 6.54 27.21 13.21
C ASP A 434 5.54 27.47 14.35
N GLU A 435 4.69 28.46 14.20
CA GLU A 435 3.58 28.75 15.11
C GLU A 435 2.55 27.60 15.09
N VAL A 436 2.03 27.25 13.90
CA VAL A 436 1.12 26.10 13.71
C VAL A 436 1.77 24.82 14.20
N LEU A 437 3.05 24.58 13.87
CA LEU A 437 3.78 23.40 14.33
C LEU A 437 3.92 23.33 15.84
N SER A 438 3.87 24.45 16.55
CA SER A 438 3.92 24.45 18.02
C SER A 438 2.61 23.99 18.66
N LEU A 439 1.48 24.38 18.08
CA LEU A 439 0.13 24.12 18.58
C LEU A 439 -0.46 22.82 18.02
N GLY A 440 -0.22 22.52 16.73
CA GLY A 440 -0.73 21.31 16.06
C GLY A 440 -2.20 21.40 15.71
N ASP A 441 -2.98 20.35 16.08
CA ASP A 441 -4.39 20.16 15.72
C ASP A 441 -5.28 21.37 16.03
N VAL A 442 -5.11 21.97 17.19
CA VAL A 442 -5.89 23.15 17.61
C VAL A 442 -5.70 24.33 16.65
N ALA A 443 -4.49 24.55 16.14
CA ALA A 443 -4.24 25.65 15.22
C ALA A 443 -4.75 25.36 13.79
N ILE A 444 -4.94 24.10 13.43
CA ILE A 444 -5.34 23.70 12.07
C ILE A 444 -6.84 23.42 11.99
N HIS A 445 -7.41 22.76 13.01
CA HIS A 445 -8.76 22.21 13.00
C HIS A 445 -9.66 22.71 14.13
N GLU A 446 -9.11 23.43 15.12
CA GLU A 446 -9.82 23.83 16.35
C GLU A 446 -10.36 22.61 17.14
N GLU A 447 -9.72 21.46 16.99
CA GLU A 447 -10.12 20.20 17.61
C GLU A 447 -8.95 19.57 18.36
N GLU A 448 -9.25 18.79 19.40
CA GLU A 448 -8.31 17.93 20.13
C GLU A 448 -8.85 16.51 20.26
N ALA A 449 -8.00 15.51 20.04
CA ALA A 449 -8.39 14.10 20.15
C ALA A 449 -8.74 13.68 21.60
N PHE A 450 -8.13 14.31 22.59
CA PHE A 450 -8.35 14.08 24.02
C PHE A 450 -8.45 15.43 24.74
N PRO A 451 -9.59 16.14 24.63
CA PRO A 451 -9.79 17.39 25.33
C PRO A 451 -9.75 17.17 26.84
N GLU A 452 -8.96 17.97 27.56
CA GLU A 452 -8.97 17.94 29.01
C GLU A 452 -10.20 18.75 29.49
N PRO A 453 -11.01 18.22 30.43
CA PRO A 453 -12.10 19.00 31.00
C PRO A 453 -11.51 20.24 31.67
N THR A 454 -11.84 21.42 31.21
CA THR A 454 -11.58 22.66 31.94
C THR A 454 -12.51 22.66 33.13
N PHE A 455 -11.98 22.60 34.33
CA PHE A 455 -12.75 22.67 35.57
C PHE A 455 -13.54 23.97 35.57
N GLY A 456 -14.87 23.87 35.43
CA GLY A 456 -15.80 25.01 35.51
C GLY A 456 -16.41 25.49 34.19
N GLU A 457 -15.98 25.01 33.03
CA GLU A 457 -16.70 25.26 31.77
C GLU A 457 -17.58 24.06 31.41
N PRO A 458 -18.87 24.28 30.98
CA PRO A 458 -19.64 23.19 30.41
C PRO A 458 -18.88 22.63 29.20
N LEU A 459 -18.85 21.31 29.06
CA LEU A 459 -18.34 20.62 27.88
C LEU A 459 -18.83 21.35 26.62
N MET A 460 -17.95 22.02 25.88
CA MET A 460 -18.34 22.65 24.63
C MET A 460 -18.83 21.54 23.72
N THR A 461 -20.13 21.43 23.55
CA THR A 461 -20.70 20.66 22.44
C THR A 461 -20.15 21.24 21.14
N PRO A 462 -19.72 20.41 20.19
CA PRO A 462 -19.31 20.91 18.88
C PRO A 462 -20.38 21.84 18.34
N SER A 463 -20.01 23.06 17.98
CA SER A 463 -20.91 24.15 17.56
C SER A 463 -21.73 23.88 16.28
N HIS A 464 -21.74 22.65 15.80
CA HIS A 464 -22.46 22.20 14.60
C HIS A 464 -23.68 21.31 14.85
N ILE A 465 -24.01 21.00 16.12
CA ILE A 465 -25.25 20.33 16.44
C ILE A 465 -26.19 21.40 17.02
N HIS A 466 -26.77 22.19 16.14
CA HIS A 466 -27.96 23.01 16.51
C HIS A 466 -29.11 22.06 16.75
N PRO A 467 -29.79 22.13 17.93
CA PRO A 467 -30.96 21.30 18.24
C PRO A 467 -32.18 21.55 17.33
N ASP A 468 -32.11 22.59 16.49
CA ASP A 468 -33.24 23.01 15.65
C ASP A 468 -33.23 22.37 14.23
N ASN A 469 -32.35 21.38 13.97
CA ASN A 469 -32.25 20.68 12.67
C ASN A 469 -32.48 19.15 12.80
N VAL A 470 -33.39 18.71 13.68
CA VAL A 470 -33.93 17.33 13.71
C VAL A 470 -35.40 17.36 13.35
#